data_8b0d4cf78103b66885e985c11ddbfb4f
#
_entry.id   8b0d4cf78103b66885e985c11ddbfb4f
#
_cell.length_a   1.000
_cell.length_b   1.000
_cell.length_c   1.000
_cell.angle_alpha   90.00
_cell.angle_beta   90.00
_cell.angle_gamma   90.00
#
_symmetry.space_group_name_H-M   'P 1'
#
loop_
_entity.id
_entity.type
_entity.pdbx_description
1 polymer ?
#
loop_
_entity_poly.entity_id
_entity_poly.type
_entity_poly.pdbx_seq_one_letter_code
_entity_poly.pdbx_strand_id
1 'polypeptide(L)'
;MRKLILAALLAGTGLAGHAQPAADYPARPIKFVLISAAGSGGDTLARLLAEKMGPLLKGNFVIENRPGGGGSIAVDATAKAPPDGYTITLGGATTHVLLPASRPSLPYNAVKDFAYIGQVGTASIVLLASNDLPANNLTELLALANASPEGLQYASWGNGSTGHFCGALIQLKKQAKTTHIPYKSVAQIQTDLLGGHIKLGWVDMVSGTPMVKSGRVKAIATCPERSPSLPGVNSIQDEGIDLGGRSMGSWGLYAPAGTPKPIVDKLAAALRSTLDMPEVKARMMELGTQAAFIPGDEYSVMTAKDIEYWKQIAKDANIRNE
;
A
#
# COMPACT_ATOMS: atom_id res chain seq x y z
N MET A 1 20.91 15.96 75.04
CA MET A 1 21.39 15.50 73.72
C MET A 1 20.19 15.17 72.84
N ARG A 2 19.72 16.14 72.09
CA ARG A 2 18.55 16.00 71.18
C ARG A 2 19.08 15.70 69.78
N LYS A 3 18.72 14.53 69.21
CA LYS A 3 19.02 14.17 67.87
C LYS A 3 17.89 14.70 66.95
N LEU A 4 18.21 15.67 66.10
CA LEU A 4 17.35 16.11 65.00
C LEU A 4 17.44 15.11 63.84
N ILE A 5 16.31 14.50 63.49
CA ILE A 5 16.14 13.70 62.32
C ILE A 5 15.58 14.62 61.20
N LEU A 6 16.40 14.90 60.17
CA LEU A 6 16.02 15.66 58.99
C LEU A 6 15.43 14.68 57.95
N ALA A 7 14.11 14.69 57.78
CA ALA A 7 13.45 13.93 56.74
C ALA A 7 13.50 14.73 55.44
N ALA A 8 14.27 14.26 54.47
CA ALA A 8 14.29 14.79 53.10
C ALA A 8 13.09 14.25 52.32
N LEU A 9 12.10 15.08 52.04
CA LEU A 9 11.05 14.80 51.05
C LEU A 9 11.67 14.91 49.63
N LEU A 10 11.89 13.76 48.98
CA LEU A 10 12.11 13.73 47.52
C LEU A 10 10.76 13.95 46.86
N ALA A 11 10.52 15.17 46.41
CA ALA A 11 9.45 15.48 45.46
C ALA A 11 9.80 14.91 44.09
N GLY A 12 9.26 13.74 43.78
CA GLY A 12 9.30 13.18 42.42
C GLY A 12 8.48 14.06 41.48
N THR A 13 9.14 14.94 40.71
CA THR A 13 8.52 15.63 39.57
C THR A 13 8.32 14.61 38.47
N GLY A 14 7.11 14.02 38.40
CA GLY A 14 6.66 13.27 37.27
C GLY A 14 6.71 14.18 36.05
N LEU A 15 7.52 13.85 35.09
CA LEU A 15 7.45 14.39 33.71
C LEU A 15 6.11 13.99 33.11
N ALA A 16 5.07 14.79 33.41
CA ALA A 16 3.84 14.75 32.67
C ALA A 16 4.20 15.17 31.23
N GLY A 17 4.28 14.20 30.31
CA GLY A 17 4.41 14.49 28.90
C GLY A 17 3.27 15.43 28.50
N HIS A 18 3.62 16.69 28.21
CA HIS A 18 2.66 17.69 27.75
C HIS A 18 2.17 17.23 26.38
N ALA A 19 0.99 16.63 26.33
CA ALA A 19 0.27 16.46 25.05
C ALA A 19 0.04 17.86 24.50
N GLN A 20 0.71 18.18 23.39
CA GLN A 20 0.56 19.47 22.71
C GLN A 20 -0.93 19.70 22.40
N PRO A 21 -1.50 20.88 22.71
CA PRO A 21 -2.89 21.17 22.37
C PRO A 21 -3.11 20.98 20.88
N ALA A 22 -4.16 20.28 20.49
CA ALA A 22 -4.50 20.04 19.07
C ALA A 22 -4.70 21.34 18.27
N ALA A 23 -4.92 22.46 18.95
CA ALA A 23 -5.04 23.79 18.33
C ALA A 23 -3.74 24.22 17.64
N ASP A 24 -2.58 23.88 18.20
CA ASP A 24 -1.25 24.30 17.68
C ASP A 24 -0.62 23.24 16.77
N TYR A 25 -1.29 22.12 16.52
CA TYR A 25 -0.81 21.08 15.62
C TYR A 25 -1.10 21.45 14.15
N PRO A 26 -0.13 21.28 13.21
CA PRO A 26 1.26 20.93 13.44
C PRO A 26 2.13 22.18 13.67
N ALA A 27 2.99 22.19 14.71
CA ALA A 27 3.97 23.25 14.97
C ALA A 27 5.35 22.97 14.34
N ARG A 28 5.53 21.78 13.75
CA ARG A 28 6.75 21.34 13.05
C ARG A 28 6.39 20.46 11.87
N PRO A 29 7.33 20.18 10.93
CA PRO A 29 7.05 19.31 9.80
C PRO A 29 6.58 17.90 10.22
N ILE A 30 5.59 17.38 9.51
CA ILE A 30 5.07 16.02 9.68
C ILE A 30 5.91 15.08 8.80
N LYS A 31 6.51 14.06 9.39
CA LYS A 31 7.21 13.01 8.67
C LYS A 31 6.18 12.10 7.98
N PHE A 32 6.30 11.97 6.67
CA PHE A 32 5.45 11.13 5.87
C PHE A 32 6.27 9.94 5.34
N VAL A 33 6.19 8.82 6.06
CA VAL A 33 6.95 7.60 5.76
C VAL A 33 6.25 6.82 4.66
N LEU A 34 6.98 6.46 3.60
CA LEU A 34 6.43 5.78 2.44
C LEU A 34 6.97 4.37 2.30
N ILE A 35 6.06 3.44 2.00
CA ILE A 35 6.39 2.04 1.71
C ILE A 35 7.07 1.87 0.34
N SER A 36 7.06 2.91 -0.47
CA SER A 36 7.45 2.90 -1.89
C SER A 36 8.79 3.59 -2.10
N ALA A 37 9.50 3.18 -3.15
CA ALA A 37 10.69 3.88 -3.62
C ALA A 37 10.33 5.24 -4.22
N ALA A 38 11.28 6.18 -4.19
CA ALA A 38 11.13 7.48 -4.83
C ALA A 38 10.82 7.33 -6.34
N GLY A 39 9.90 8.14 -6.85
CA GLY A 39 9.44 8.13 -8.25
C GLY A 39 8.42 7.05 -8.59
N SER A 40 8.06 6.16 -7.64
CA SER A 40 6.98 5.19 -7.83
C SER A 40 5.59 5.82 -7.69
N GLY A 41 4.55 5.05 -8.03
CA GLY A 41 3.16 5.50 -7.90
C GLY A 41 2.77 5.92 -6.49
N GLY A 42 3.18 5.14 -5.49
CA GLY A 42 2.93 5.49 -4.08
C GLY A 42 3.66 6.75 -3.62
N ASP A 43 4.88 6.98 -4.10
CA ASP A 43 5.63 8.22 -3.83
C ASP A 43 4.95 9.43 -4.49
N THR A 44 4.54 9.29 -5.76
CA THR A 44 3.84 10.36 -6.50
C THR A 44 2.50 10.72 -5.83
N LEU A 45 1.73 9.71 -5.42
CA LEU A 45 0.47 9.91 -4.70
C LEU A 45 0.70 10.62 -3.35
N ALA A 46 1.70 10.19 -2.58
CA ALA A 46 2.00 10.80 -1.29
C ALA A 46 2.44 12.27 -1.43
N ARG A 47 3.23 12.59 -2.45
CA ARG A 47 3.64 13.99 -2.73
C ARG A 47 2.44 14.86 -3.12
N LEU A 48 1.52 14.36 -3.93
CA LEU A 48 0.26 15.05 -4.24
C LEU A 48 -0.55 15.34 -2.96
N LEU A 49 -0.71 14.33 -2.09
CA LEU A 49 -1.42 14.51 -0.83
C LEU A 49 -0.70 15.51 0.08
N ALA A 50 0.62 15.40 0.22
CA ALA A 50 1.42 16.31 1.04
C ALA A 50 1.31 17.77 0.56
N GLU A 51 1.36 18.00 -0.76
CA GLU A 51 1.21 19.32 -1.39
C GLU A 51 -0.15 19.96 -1.06
N LYS A 52 -1.23 19.18 -1.13
CA LYS A 52 -2.58 19.71 -0.95
C LYS A 52 -3.03 19.73 0.52
N MET A 53 -2.61 18.77 1.34
CA MET A 53 -2.91 18.75 2.77
C MET A 53 -2.11 19.80 3.56
N GLY A 54 -0.90 20.12 3.13
CA GLY A 54 -0.02 21.08 3.82
C GLY A 54 -0.68 22.41 4.12
N PRO A 55 -1.20 23.15 3.13
CA PRO A 55 -1.91 24.41 3.33
C PRO A 55 -3.14 24.28 4.24
N LEU A 56 -3.92 23.19 4.12
CA LEU A 56 -5.12 22.95 4.95
C LEU A 56 -4.74 22.77 6.43
N LEU A 57 -3.59 22.16 6.69
CA LEU A 57 -3.07 21.94 8.04
C LEU A 57 -2.26 23.14 8.56
N LYS A 58 -1.93 24.12 7.70
CA LYS A 58 -0.94 25.19 7.97
C LYS A 58 0.42 24.62 8.38
N GLY A 59 0.83 23.51 7.73
CA GLY A 59 2.05 22.78 8.04
C GLY A 59 2.70 22.19 6.80
N ASN A 60 3.85 21.56 6.99
CA ASN A 60 4.64 20.96 5.92
C ASN A 60 4.84 19.48 6.17
N PHE A 61 5.05 18.72 5.09
CA PHE A 61 5.42 17.30 5.15
C PHE A 61 6.86 17.11 4.70
N VAL A 62 7.55 16.16 5.35
CA VAL A 62 8.86 15.65 4.94
C VAL A 62 8.69 14.20 4.52
N ILE A 63 8.88 13.93 3.23
CA ILE A 63 8.75 12.59 2.66
C ILE A 63 9.99 11.77 2.99
N GLU A 64 9.78 10.57 3.51
CA GLU A 64 10.82 9.59 3.80
C GLU A 64 10.50 8.24 3.15
N ASN A 65 11.19 7.90 2.06
CA ASN A 65 11.00 6.62 1.38
C ASN A 65 11.76 5.50 2.10
N ARG A 66 11.05 4.43 2.53
CA ARG A 66 11.60 3.23 3.17
C ARG A 66 11.08 1.95 2.49
N PRO A 67 11.47 1.69 1.24
CA PRO A 67 11.02 0.50 0.52
C PRO A 67 11.62 -0.78 1.12
N GLY A 68 10.96 -1.91 0.84
CA GLY A 68 11.45 -3.24 1.22
C GLY A 68 10.47 -4.04 2.08
N GLY A 69 10.63 -5.36 2.07
CA GLY A 69 9.76 -6.28 2.80
C GLY A 69 8.27 -6.23 2.40
N GLY A 70 7.94 -5.82 1.16
CA GLY A 70 6.57 -5.56 0.74
C GLY A 70 5.97 -4.31 1.43
N GLY A 71 6.81 -3.39 1.93
CA GLY A 71 6.40 -2.20 2.66
C GLY A 71 6.41 -2.36 4.19
N SER A 72 6.67 -3.56 4.71
CA SER A 72 6.65 -3.82 6.16
C SER A 72 7.68 -3.00 6.94
N ILE A 73 8.83 -2.64 6.33
CA ILE A 73 9.88 -1.83 6.95
C ILE A 73 9.37 -0.43 7.31
N ALA A 74 8.69 0.22 6.38
CA ALA A 74 8.14 1.56 6.59
C ALA A 74 7.00 1.56 7.62
N VAL A 75 6.13 0.57 7.53
CA VAL A 75 4.95 0.43 8.40
C VAL A 75 5.38 0.11 9.83
N ASP A 76 6.36 -0.79 10.02
CA ASP A 76 6.94 -1.09 11.34
C ASP A 76 7.59 0.16 11.97
N ALA A 77 8.36 0.91 11.19
CA ALA A 77 8.96 2.16 11.65
C ALA A 77 7.91 3.20 12.08
N THR A 78 6.76 3.24 11.41
CA THR A 78 5.64 4.12 11.79
C THR A 78 4.95 3.60 13.05
N ALA A 79 4.66 2.30 13.15
CA ALA A 79 4.02 1.70 14.33
C ALA A 79 4.79 1.99 15.63
N LYS A 80 6.13 2.04 15.54
CA LYS A 80 7.05 2.29 16.69
C LYS A 80 7.38 3.76 16.93
N ALA A 81 6.87 4.67 16.09
CA ALA A 81 7.10 6.10 16.27
C ALA A 81 6.27 6.68 17.42
N PRO A 82 6.67 7.82 18.01
CA PRO A 82 5.87 8.51 19.01
C PRO A 82 4.45 8.80 18.50
N PRO A 83 3.40 8.56 19.31
CA PRO A 83 2.01 8.78 18.93
C PRO A 83 1.59 10.25 19.07
N ASP A 84 2.38 11.17 18.52
CA ASP A 84 2.21 12.62 18.61
C ASP A 84 1.65 13.26 17.32
N GLY A 85 1.36 12.43 16.30
CA GLY A 85 0.86 12.87 15.02
C GLY A 85 1.93 13.38 14.04
N TYR A 86 3.21 13.45 14.44
CA TYR A 86 4.29 13.94 13.57
C TYR A 86 4.97 12.84 12.75
N THR A 87 4.47 11.62 12.83
CA THR A 87 4.84 10.53 11.90
C THR A 87 3.57 9.88 11.39
N ILE A 88 3.40 9.89 10.07
CA ILE A 88 2.31 9.18 9.40
C ILE A 88 2.86 8.33 8.27
N THR A 89 2.07 7.36 7.80
CA THR A 89 2.45 6.53 6.65
C THR A 89 1.32 6.43 5.64
N LEU A 90 1.70 6.38 4.34
CA LEU A 90 0.84 5.89 3.28
C LEU A 90 1.09 4.39 3.14
N GLY A 91 0.16 3.61 3.62
CA GLY A 91 0.11 2.16 3.47
C GLY A 91 -1.03 1.75 2.55
N GLY A 92 -1.35 0.48 2.51
CA GLY A 92 -2.47 0.00 1.71
C GLY A 92 -2.71 -1.49 1.86
N ALA A 93 -3.44 -2.07 0.91
CA ALA A 93 -3.84 -3.48 0.95
C ALA A 93 -2.65 -4.43 1.19
N THR A 94 -1.51 -4.21 0.52
CA THR A 94 -0.32 -5.04 0.76
C THR A 94 0.06 -5.06 2.24
N THR A 95 0.22 -3.90 2.87
CA THR A 95 0.80 -3.80 4.22
C THR A 95 -0.20 -4.04 5.34
N HIS A 96 -1.47 -3.66 5.15
CA HIS A 96 -2.48 -3.72 6.21
C HIS A 96 -3.48 -4.86 6.04
N VAL A 97 -3.47 -5.56 4.90
CA VAL A 97 -4.38 -6.69 4.64
C VAL A 97 -3.60 -7.95 4.26
N LEU A 98 -2.85 -7.92 3.15
CA LEU A 98 -2.30 -9.13 2.54
C LEU A 98 -1.08 -9.69 3.28
N LEU A 99 -0.17 -8.84 3.75
CA LEU A 99 0.95 -9.28 4.61
C LEU A 99 0.44 -9.86 5.94
N PRO A 100 -0.49 -9.21 6.68
CA PRO A 100 -1.12 -9.82 7.86
C PRO A 100 -1.85 -11.12 7.58
N ALA A 101 -2.43 -11.27 6.39
CA ALA A 101 -3.12 -12.48 5.99
C ALA A 101 -2.17 -13.65 5.65
N SER A 102 -0.96 -13.36 5.16
CA SER A 102 -0.05 -14.38 4.61
C SER A 102 1.20 -14.64 5.45
N ARG A 103 1.55 -13.74 6.39
CA ARG A 103 2.74 -13.89 7.24
C ARG A 103 2.35 -14.25 8.66
N PRO A 104 2.84 -15.39 9.20
CA PRO A 104 2.58 -15.78 10.58
C PRO A 104 3.15 -14.79 11.62
N SER A 105 4.26 -14.13 11.27
CA SER A 105 4.94 -13.17 12.13
C SER A 105 5.27 -11.90 11.35
N LEU A 106 4.65 -10.79 11.76
CA LEU A 106 4.98 -9.44 11.34
C LEU A 106 5.47 -8.65 12.54
N PRO A 107 6.38 -7.67 12.35
CA PRO A 107 6.86 -6.83 13.45
C PRO A 107 5.83 -5.81 13.92
N TYR A 108 4.63 -5.81 13.35
CA TYR A 108 3.50 -4.94 13.70
C TYR A 108 2.16 -5.68 13.57
N ASN A 109 1.16 -5.18 14.28
CA ASN A 109 -0.24 -5.57 14.13
C ASN A 109 -0.97 -4.49 13.32
N ALA A 110 -1.44 -4.83 12.11
CA ALA A 110 -2.04 -3.88 11.18
C ALA A 110 -3.28 -3.14 11.73
N VAL A 111 -4.02 -3.75 12.67
CA VAL A 111 -5.23 -3.14 13.25
C VAL A 111 -4.93 -2.43 14.57
N LYS A 112 -4.09 -3.02 15.44
CA LYS A 112 -3.90 -2.54 16.81
C LYS A 112 -2.83 -1.48 16.96
N ASP A 113 -1.81 -1.48 16.09
CA ASP A 113 -0.65 -0.60 16.24
C ASP A 113 -0.82 0.73 15.49
N PHE A 114 -2.02 0.99 14.93
CA PHE A 114 -2.29 2.19 14.14
C PHE A 114 -3.59 2.89 14.54
N ALA A 115 -3.54 4.22 14.52
CA ALA A 115 -4.69 5.07 14.39
C ALA A 115 -4.94 5.29 12.89
N TYR A 116 -6.07 4.82 12.40
CA TYR A 116 -6.48 4.96 11.00
C TYR A 116 -6.97 6.40 10.76
N ILE A 117 -6.30 7.14 9.87
CA ILE A 117 -6.72 8.49 9.48
C ILE A 117 -7.86 8.38 8.47
N GLY A 118 -7.73 7.49 7.49
CA GLY A 118 -8.78 7.19 6.53
C GLY A 118 -8.25 6.52 5.27
N GLN A 119 -9.18 5.96 4.50
CA GLN A 119 -8.88 5.49 3.14
C GLN A 119 -8.65 6.69 2.24
N VAL A 120 -7.64 6.59 1.38
CA VAL A 120 -7.30 7.58 0.35
C VAL A 120 -8.02 7.26 -0.96
N GLY A 121 -8.09 5.98 -1.29
CA GLY A 121 -8.68 5.54 -2.54
C GLY A 121 -8.35 4.10 -2.87
N THR A 122 -8.79 3.69 -4.05
CA THR A 122 -8.53 2.35 -4.60
C THR A 122 -7.74 2.45 -5.91
N ALA A 123 -6.87 1.48 -6.16
CA ALA A 123 -6.09 1.40 -7.37
C ALA A 123 -5.99 -0.05 -7.84
N SER A 124 -6.03 -0.25 -9.13
CA SER A 124 -5.63 -1.51 -9.73
C SER A 124 -4.13 -1.54 -10.01
N ILE A 125 -3.62 -2.72 -10.23
CA ILE A 125 -2.27 -2.97 -10.74
C ILE A 125 -2.37 -3.64 -12.10
N VAL A 126 -1.28 -3.64 -12.87
CA VAL A 126 -1.27 -4.23 -14.21
C VAL A 126 -0.18 -5.27 -14.34
N LEU A 127 -0.53 -6.40 -14.95
CA LEU A 127 0.43 -7.40 -15.42
C LEU A 127 0.97 -6.95 -16.77
N LEU A 128 2.24 -6.63 -16.82
CA LEU A 128 2.95 -6.27 -18.03
C LEU A 128 3.69 -7.48 -18.60
N ALA A 129 3.75 -7.54 -19.93
CA ALA A 129 4.56 -8.49 -20.67
C ALA A 129 5.55 -7.79 -21.60
N SER A 130 6.71 -8.39 -21.78
CA SER A 130 7.65 -7.98 -22.83
C SER A 130 7.00 -8.20 -24.22
N ASN A 131 7.37 -7.34 -25.19
CA ASN A 131 6.75 -7.38 -26.54
C ASN A 131 7.01 -8.67 -27.32
N ASP A 132 8.08 -9.38 -27.01
CA ASP A 132 8.45 -10.66 -27.61
C ASP A 132 7.69 -11.87 -27.05
N LEU A 133 6.96 -11.71 -25.92
CA LEU A 133 6.09 -12.77 -25.42
C LEU A 133 4.86 -12.90 -26.32
N PRO A 134 4.54 -14.09 -26.89
CA PRO A 134 3.43 -14.25 -27.84
C PRO A 134 2.06 -14.40 -27.12
N ALA A 135 1.72 -13.42 -26.28
CA ALA A 135 0.43 -13.29 -25.60
C ALA A 135 0.05 -11.81 -25.48
N ASN A 136 -1.23 -11.46 -25.69
CA ASN A 136 -1.73 -10.08 -25.65
C ASN A 136 -2.84 -9.87 -24.62
N ASN A 137 -3.29 -10.94 -24.00
CA ASN A 137 -4.34 -10.96 -22.97
C ASN A 137 -4.12 -12.16 -22.03
N LEU A 138 -4.91 -12.22 -20.95
CA LEU A 138 -4.76 -13.27 -19.95
C LEU A 138 -5.08 -14.67 -20.52
N THR A 139 -6.07 -14.80 -21.39
CA THR A 139 -6.42 -16.09 -22.01
C THR A 139 -5.26 -16.66 -22.83
N GLU A 140 -4.62 -15.84 -23.68
CA GLU A 140 -3.44 -16.24 -24.47
C GLU A 140 -2.25 -16.55 -23.56
N LEU A 141 -2.05 -15.75 -22.50
CA LEU A 141 -1.00 -15.99 -21.52
C LEU A 141 -1.15 -17.34 -20.81
N LEU A 142 -2.39 -17.68 -20.41
CA LEU A 142 -2.68 -18.98 -19.76
C LEU A 142 -2.42 -20.15 -20.67
N ALA A 143 -2.83 -20.04 -21.95
CA ALA A 143 -2.55 -21.07 -22.96
C ALA A 143 -1.03 -21.27 -23.13
N LEU A 144 -0.28 -20.18 -23.24
CA LEU A 144 1.18 -20.21 -23.35
C LEU A 144 1.84 -20.83 -22.12
N ALA A 145 1.44 -20.41 -20.91
CA ALA A 145 1.97 -20.91 -19.66
C ALA A 145 1.76 -22.43 -19.50
N ASN A 146 0.56 -22.91 -19.88
CA ASN A 146 0.21 -24.32 -19.72
C ASN A 146 0.82 -25.21 -20.81
N ALA A 147 1.15 -24.66 -21.97
CA ALA A 147 1.87 -25.34 -23.04
C ALA A 147 3.38 -25.47 -22.77
N SER A 148 3.93 -24.58 -21.94
CA SER A 148 5.35 -24.65 -21.55
C SER A 148 5.57 -25.73 -20.50
N PRO A 149 6.59 -26.62 -20.63
CA PRO A 149 6.96 -27.55 -19.59
C PRO A 149 7.31 -26.89 -18.25
N GLU A 150 8.09 -25.80 -18.31
CA GLU A 150 8.55 -25.03 -17.14
C GLU A 150 7.52 -23.97 -16.67
N GLY A 151 6.44 -23.74 -17.44
CA GLY A 151 5.52 -22.64 -17.20
C GLY A 151 6.13 -21.27 -17.49
N LEU A 152 5.53 -20.23 -16.90
CA LEU A 152 6.02 -18.85 -17.04
C LEU A 152 6.36 -18.26 -15.66
N GLN A 153 7.41 -17.42 -15.62
CA GLN A 153 7.77 -16.68 -14.42
C GLN A 153 7.15 -15.28 -14.45
N TYR A 154 6.65 -14.82 -13.30
CA TYR A 154 6.18 -13.45 -13.14
C TYR A 154 6.81 -12.78 -11.91
N ALA A 155 7.15 -11.51 -12.04
CA ALA A 155 7.70 -10.69 -10.97
C ALA A 155 6.60 -9.96 -10.18
N SER A 156 6.85 -9.75 -8.90
CA SER A 156 6.11 -8.78 -8.06
C SER A 156 7.07 -8.09 -7.08
N TRP A 157 6.60 -7.06 -6.37
CA TRP A 157 7.42 -6.30 -5.41
C TRP A 157 7.53 -6.98 -4.03
N GLY A 158 7.51 -8.30 -4.02
CA GLY A 158 7.83 -9.13 -2.87
C GLY A 158 6.74 -10.14 -2.51
N ASN A 159 7.13 -11.08 -1.67
CA ASN A 159 6.23 -12.09 -1.14
C ASN A 159 5.10 -11.44 -0.34
N GLY A 160 3.83 -11.89 -0.57
CA GLY A 160 2.65 -11.35 0.09
C GLY A 160 2.21 -9.97 -0.41
N SER A 161 2.84 -9.43 -1.46
CA SER A 161 2.37 -8.21 -2.12
C SER A 161 1.10 -8.43 -2.94
N THR A 162 0.38 -7.36 -3.27
CA THR A 162 -0.79 -7.44 -4.17
C THR A 162 -0.44 -8.15 -5.48
N GLY A 163 0.73 -7.84 -6.08
CA GLY A 163 1.18 -8.51 -7.30
C GLY A 163 1.38 -10.03 -7.12
N HIS A 164 1.92 -10.45 -5.96
CA HIS A 164 2.03 -11.89 -5.65
C HIS A 164 0.63 -12.53 -5.53
N PHE A 165 -0.29 -11.91 -4.77
CA PHE A 165 -1.65 -12.42 -4.61
C PHE A 165 -2.42 -12.49 -5.93
N CYS A 166 -2.31 -11.48 -6.81
CA CYS A 166 -2.96 -11.52 -8.13
C CYS A 166 -2.44 -12.68 -8.98
N GLY A 167 -1.12 -12.89 -9.04
CA GLY A 167 -0.52 -14.02 -9.74
C GLY A 167 -0.93 -15.37 -9.15
N ALA A 168 -0.91 -15.48 -7.82
CA ALA A 168 -1.32 -16.71 -7.11
C ALA A 168 -2.82 -17.03 -7.27
N LEU A 169 -3.69 -16.02 -7.33
CA LEU A 169 -5.11 -16.20 -7.65
C LEU A 169 -5.31 -16.73 -9.07
N ILE A 170 -4.58 -16.20 -10.05
CA ILE A 170 -4.60 -16.70 -11.42
C ILE A 170 -4.15 -18.16 -11.43
N GLN A 171 -3.06 -18.48 -10.74
CA GLN A 171 -2.56 -19.85 -10.62
C GLN A 171 -3.60 -20.78 -9.99
N LEU A 172 -4.20 -20.38 -8.87
CA LEU A 172 -5.18 -21.17 -8.14
C LEU A 172 -6.48 -21.39 -8.93
N LYS A 173 -7.04 -20.31 -9.50
CA LYS A 173 -8.36 -20.34 -10.13
C LYS A 173 -8.35 -20.81 -11.59
N LYS A 174 -7.22 -20.65 -12.29
CA LYS A 174 -7.06 -21.01 -13.70
C LYS A 174 -6.09 -22.17 -13.93
N GLN A 175 -5.54 -22.76 -12.86
CA GLN A 175 -4.54 -23.83 -12.91
C GLN A 175 -3.34 -23.46 -13.82
N ALA A 176 -2.95 -22.19 -13.76
CA ALA A 176 -1.86 -21.66 -14.58
C ALA A 176 -0.50 -22.17 -14.09
N LYS A 177 0.33 -22.67 -14.99
CA LYS A 177 1.71 -23.02 -14.68
C LYS A 177 2.56 -21.76 -14.61
N THR A 178 2.57 -21.10 -13.46
CA THR A 178 3.37 -19.89 -13.25
C THR A 178 4.20 -19.99 -11.97
N THR A 179 5.36 -19.32 -11.96
CA THR A 179 6.26 -19.24 -10.80
C THR A 179 6.49 -17.79 -10.42
N HIS A 180 6.32 -17.46 -9.16
CA HIS A 180 6.54 -16.12 -8.63
C HIS A 180 8.03 -15.82 -8.39
N ILE A 181 8.49 -14.65 -8.83
CA ILE A 181 9.83 -14.13 -8.59
C ILE A 181 9.71 -12.82 -7.77
N PRO A 182 10.11 -12.82 -6.50
CA PRO A 182 10.01 -11.62 -5.66
C PRO A 182 11.14 -10.63 -5.94
N TYR A 183 10.77 -9.37 -6.18
CA TYR A 183 11.66 -8.22 -6.31
C TYR A 183 11.58 -7.31 -5.08
N LYS A 184 12.54 -6.42 -4.90
CA LYS A 184 12.53 -5.45 -3.80
C LYS A 184 11.65 -4.22 -4.08
N SER A 185 11.41 -3.91 -5.36
CA SER A 185 10.62 -2.74 -5.77
C SER A 185 10.08 -2.89 -7.20
N VAL A 186 9.02 -2.10 -7.51
CA VAL A 186 8.48 -1.97 -8.88
C VAL A 186 9.52 -1.43 -9.85
N ALA A 187 10.38 -0.50 -9.41
CA ALA A 187 11.42 0.07 -10.27
C ALA A 187 12.40 -0.99 -10.81
N GLN A 188 12.77 -1.99 -9.98
CA GLN A 188 13.61 -3.10 -10.43
C GLN A 188 12.87 -3.97 -11.45
N ILE A 189 11.58 -4.27 -11.22
CA ILE A 189 10.75 -5.02 -12.18
C ILE A 189 10.72 -4.31 -13.54
N GLN A 190 10.52 -2.98 -13.55
CA GLN A 190 10.50 -2.19 -14.78
C GLN A 190 11.83 -2.27 -15.52
N THR A 191 12.95 -2.12 -14.81
CA THR A 191 14.29 -2.20 -15.39
C THR A 191 14.52 -3.55 -16.06
N ASP A 192 14.22 -4.64 -15.36
CA ASP A 192 14.46 -5.99 -15.84
C ASP A 192 13.48 -6.41 -16.96
N LEU A 193 12.23 -5.93 -16.91
CA LEU A 193 11.25 -6.15 -17.97
C LEU A 193 11.67 -5.43 -19.27
N LEU A 194 12.11 -4.17 -19.17
CA LEU A 194 12.59 -3.39 -20.31
C LEU A 194 13.93 -3.88 -20.82
N GLY A 195 14.77 -4.45 -19.95
CA GLY A 195 16.03 -5.10 -20.31
C GLY A 195 15.88 -6.51 -20.89
N GLY A 196 14.66 -7.07 -20.88
CA GLY A 196 14.38 -8.43 -21.38
C GLY A 196 14.82 -9.55 -20.42
N HIS A 197 15.26 -9.21 -19.20
CA HIS A 197 15.69 -10.18 -18.18
C HIS A 197 14.51 -10.96 -17.59
N ILE A 198 13.31 -10.37 -17.58
CA ILE A 198 12.05 -11.03 -17.25
C ILE A 198 11.02 -10.78 -18.34
N LYS A 199 10.03 -11.67 -18.45
CA LYS A 199 8.98 -11.57 -19.48
C LYS A 199 7.66 -11.05 -18.96
N LEU A 200 7.39 -11.19 -17.65
CA LEU A 200 6.15 -10.81 -17.00
C LEU A 200 6.42 -10.13 -15.66
N GLY A 201 5.67 -9.08 -15.36
CA GLY A 201 5.78 -8.41 -14.07
C GLY A 201 4.53 -7.61 -13.71
N TRP A 202 4.08 -7.76 -12.47
CA TRP A 202 3.07 -6.90 -11.89
C TRP A 202 3.68 -5.56 -11.50
N VAL A 203 3.04 -4.46 -11.87
CA VAL A 203 3.44 -3.10 -11.49
C VAL A 203 2.20 -2.25 -11.16
N ASP A 204 2.40 -1.15 -10.43
CA ASP A 204 1.34 -0.17 -10.23
C ASP A 204 0.99 0.56 -11.54
N MET A 205 -0.24 1.12 -11.60
CA MET A 205 -0.73 1.79 -12.80
C MET A 205 0.08 3.03 -13.19
N VAL A 206 0.61 3.76 -12.20
CA VAL A 206 1.43 4.96 -12.44
C VAL A 206 2.69 4.59 -13.22
N SER A 207 3.31 3.50 -12.80
CA SER A 207 4.51 2.96 -13.43
C SER A 207 4.22 2.27 -14.76
N GLY A 208 3.14 1.50 -14.84
CA GLY A 208 2.82 0.64 -15.99
C GLY A 208 2.19 1.38 -17.16
N THR A 209 1.25 2.30 -16.91
CA THR A 209 0.52 3.00 -17.95
C THR A 209 1.40 3.72 -18.99
N PRO A 210 2.43 4.49 -18.59
CA PRO A 210 3.34 5.13 -19.54
C PRO A 210 4.13 4.13 -20.39
N MET A 211 4.52 2.99 -19.82
CA MET A 211 5.27 1.95 -20.53
C MET A 211 4.41 1.29 -21.62
N VAL A 212 3.13 1.04 -21.31
CA VAL A 212 2.16 0.50 -22.29
C VAL A 212 1.87 1.53 -23.39
N LYS A 213 1.56 2.78 -23.00
CA LYS A 213 1.26 3.86 -23.97
C LYS A 213 2.43 4.18 -24.91
N SER A 214 3.66 3.99 -24.46
CA SER A 214 4.85 4.16 -25.31
C SER A 214 5.18 2.93 -26.17
N GLY A 215 4.39 1.85 -26.09
CA GLY A 215 4.59 0.62 -26.84
C GLY A 215 5.82 -0.20 -26.42
N ARG A 216 6.41 0.12 -25.27
CA ARG A 216 7.62 -0.58 -24.79
C ARG A 216 7.31 -1.96 -24.20
N VAL A 217 6.10 -2.17 -23.74
CA VAL A 217 5.56 -3.41 -23.17
C VAL A 217 4.08 -3.57 -23.50
N LYS A 218 3.54 -4.77 -23.32
CA LYS A 218 2.10 -5.05 -23.45
C LYS A 218 1.45 -5.13 -22.08
N ALA A 219 0.19 -4.69 -21.96
CA ALA A 219 -0.64 -4.95 -20.79
C ALA A 219 -1.46 -6.23 -21.03
N ILE A 220 -1.35 -7.19 -20.12
CA ILE A 220 -2.01 -8.50 -20.21
C ILE A 220 -3.35 -8.51 -19.45
N ALA A 221 -3.34 -8.02 -18.23
CA ALA A 221 -4.52 -7.94 -17.36
C ALA A 221 -4.33 -6.89 -16.27
N THR A 222 -5.44 -6.38 -15.75
CA THR A 222 -5.45 -5.58 -14.51
C THR A 222 -5.94 -6.43 -13.33
N CYS A 223 -5.59 -6.03 -12.11
CA CYS A 223 -6.02 -6.66 -10.87
C CYS A 223 -6.20 -5.61 -9.76
N PRO A 224 -7.28 -5.63 -8.98
CA PRO A 224 -8.42 -6.54 -9.07
C PRO A 224 -9.38 -6.21 -10.21
N GLU A 225 -9.58 -4.93 -10.52
CA GLU A 225 -10.61 -4.40 -11.42
C GLU A 225 -9.99 -3.75 -12.66
N ARG A 226 -10.84 -3.46 -13.67
CA ARG A 226 -10.43 -2.64 -14.81
C ARG A 226 -9.91 -1.29 -14.35
N SER A 227 -8.94 -0.76 -15.07
CA SER A 227 -8.43 0.58 -14.81
C SER A 227 -8.88 1.54 -15.92
N PRO A 228 -9.43 2.71 -15.57
CA PRO A 228 -9.73 3.75 -16.56
C PRO A 228 -8.50 4.22 -17.37
N SER A 229 -7.29 4.06 -16.81
CA SER A 229 -6.04 4.43 -17.47
C SER A 229 -5.66 3.50 -18.64
N LEU A 230 -6.22 2.26 -18.65
CA LEU A 230 -6.03 1.24 -19.68
C LEU A 230 -7.38 0.57 -20.01
N PRO A 231 -8.33 1.29 -20.61
CA PRO A 231 -9.72 0.84 -20.75
C PRO A 231 -9.90 -0.40 -21.63
N GLY A 232 -8.93 -0.69 -22.52
CA GLY A 232 -8.93 -1.87 -23.38
C GLY A 232 -8.38 -3.14 -22.73
N VAL A 233 -7.93 -3.08 -21.47
CA VAL A 233 -7.33 -4.22 -20.76
C VAL A 233 -8.35 -4.82 -19.81
N ASN A 234 -8.64 -6.11 -19.97
CA ASN A 234 -9.51 -6.85 -19.05
C ASN A 234 -8.88 -6.99 -17.68
N SER A 235 -9.72 -7.02 -16.66
CA SER A 235 -9.30 -7.38 -15.30
C SER A 235 -9.33 -8.89 -15.10
N ILE A 236 -8.70 -9.37 -14.03
CA ILE A 236 -8.82 -10.78 -13.64
C ILE A 236 -10.27 -11.15 -13.28
N GLN A 237 -11.11 -10.20 -12.85
CA GLN A 237 -12.53 -10.43 -12.57
C GLN A 237 -13.32 -10.64 -13.86
N ASP A 238 -13.02 -9.89 -14.94
CA ASP A 238 -13.62 -10.12 -16.26
C ASP A 238 -13.30 -11.53 -16.81
N GLU A 239 -12.18 -12.08 -16.39
CA GLU A 239 -11.76 -13.44 -16.71
C GLU A 239 -12.34 -14.50 -15.74
N GLY A 240 -13.30 -14.13 -14.91
CA GLY A 240 -14.04 -15.02 -14.01
C GLY A 240 -13.30 -15.39 -12.72
N ILE A 241 -12.34 -14.57 -12.29
CA ILE A 241 -11.70 -14.72 -10.97
C ILE A 241 -12.44 -13.83 -9.97
N ASP A 242 -13.42 -14.40 -9.27
CA ASP A 242 -14.18 -13.69 -8.25
C ASP A 242 -13.34 -13.44 -6.99
N LEU A 243 -13.39 -12.22 -6.48
CA LEU A 243 -12.71 -11.76 -5.27
C LEU A 243 -13.67 -11.62 -4.08
N GLY A 244 -14.92 -12.07 -4.19
CA GLY A 244 -15.94 -11.96 -3.15
C GLY A 244 -16.25 -10.50 -2.78
N GLY A 245 -16.15 -9.56 -3.72
CA GLY A 245 -16.37 -8.13 -3.48
C GLY A 245 -15.29 -7.46 -2.61
N ARG A 246 -14.13 -8.08 -2.45
CA ARG A 246 -13.02 -7.56 -1.63
C ARG A 246 -12.00 -6.79 -2.46
N SER A 247 -11.55 -5.66 -1.94
CA SER A 247 -10.50 -4.88 -2.59
C SER A 247 -9.11 -5.42 -2.24
N MET A 248 -8.21 -5.42 -3.22
CA MET A 248 -6.77 -5.68 -3.05
C MET A 248 -5.93 -4.43 -3.36
N GLY A 249 -6.56 -3.31 -3.68
CA GLY A 249 -5.91 -2.11 -4.19
C GLY A 249 -6.16 -0.86 -3.36
N SER A 250 -6.50 -0.97 -2.07
CA SER A 250 -6.73 0.21 -1.22
C SER A 250 -5.42 0.90 -0.83
N TRP A 251 -5.47 2.23 -0.78
CA TRP A 251 -4.50 3.10 -0.13
C TRP A 251 -5.12 3.74 1.10
N GLY A 252 -4.36 3.88 2.17
CA GLY A 252 -4.79 4.51 3.41
C GLY A 252 -3.70 5.31 4.08
N LEU A 253 -4.10 6.30 4.88
CA LEU A 253 -3.22 7.04 5.78
C LEU A 253 -3.36 6.53 7.21
N TYR A 254 -2.23 6.36 7.86
CA TYR A 254 -2.15 5.82 9.21
C TYR A 254 -1.15 6.61 10.05
N ALA A 255 -1.45 6.74 11.34
CA ALA A 255 -0.56 7.22 12.38
C ALA A 255 -0.29 6.10 13.40
N PRO A 256 0.71 6.21 14.30
CA PRO A 256 0.89 5.26 15.40
C PRO A 256 -0.35 5.15 16.28
N ALA A 257 -0.63 3.97 16.82
CA ALA A 257 -1.69 3.80 17.83
C ALA A 257 -1.45 4.72 19.03
N GLY A 258 -2.54 5.24 19.61
CA GLY A 258 -2.45 6.21 20.70
C GLY A 258 -2.24 7.66 20.27
N THR A 259 -2.14 7.94 18.96
CA THR A 259 -2.18 9.33 18.47
C THR A 259 -3.48 9.99 18.91
N PRO A 260 -3.42 11.19 19.55
CA PRO A 260 -4.60 11.84 20.09
C PRO A 260 -5.70 12.02 19.06
N LYS A 261 -6.93 11.65 19.43
CA LYS A 261 -8.06 11.70 18.51
C LYS A 261 -8.25 13.07 17.82
N PRO A 262 -8.10 14.22 18.48
CA PRO A 262 -8.21 15.51 17.81
C PRO A 262 -7.16 15.73 16.70
N ILE A 263 -5.98 15.13 16.82
CA ILE A 263 -4.94 15.16 15.78
C ILE A 263 -5.33 14.27 14.61
N VAL A 264 -5.81 13.04 14.89
CA VAL A 264 -6.31 12.12 13.86
C VAL A 264 -7.47 12.76 13.10
N ASP A 265 -8.43 13.35 13.79
CA ASP A 265 -9.59 14.03 13.20
C ASP A 265 -9.16 15.21 12.30
N LYS A 266 -8.16 16.00 12.73
CA LYS A 266 -7.61 17.11 11.92
C LYS A 266 -6.94 16.60 10.65
N LEU A 267 -6.15 15.52 10.74
CA LEU A 267 -5.54 14.86 9.58
C LEU A 267 -6.59 14.27 8.64
N ALA A 268 -7.62 13.62 9.18
CA ALA A 268 -8.73 13.04 8.41
C ALA A 268 -9.54 14.10 7.67
N ALA A 269 -9.83 15.23 8.34
CA ALA A 269 -10.52 16.36 7.73
C ALA A 269 -9.71 16.95 6.56
N ALA A 270 -8.40 17.14 6.76
CA ALA A 270 -7.51 17.63 5.70
C ALA A 270 -7.42 16.63 4.53
N LEU A 271 -7.32 15.33 4.82
CA LEU A 271 -7.34 14.28 3.79
C LEU A 271 -8.64 14.33 2.99
N ARG A 272 -9.80 14.31 3.67
CA ARG A 272 -11.10 14.35 3.02
C ARG A 272 -11.23 15.57 2.11
N SER A 273 -10.94 16.77 2.63
CA SER A 273 -11.00 18.01 1.85
C SER A 273 -10.06 17.96 0.64
N THR A 274 -8.87 17.36 0.77
CA THR A 274 -7.92 17.16 -0.34
C THR A 274 -8.52 16.23 -1.40
N LEU A 275 -9.09 15.11 -1.00
CA LEU A 275 -9.66 14.13 -1.93
C LEU A 275 -10.94 14.65 -2.62
N ASP A 276 -11.61 15.64 -2.06
CA ASP A 276 -12.77 16.28 -2.67
C ASP A 276 -12.41 17.31 -3.75
N MET A 277 -11.16 17.78 -3.83
CA MET A 277 -10.67 18.72 -4.84
C MET A 277 -10.74 18.11 -6.24
N PRO A 278 -11.37 18.78 -7.24
CA PRO A 278 -11.50 18.25 -8.61
C PRO A 278 -10.14 17.95 -9.25
N GLU A 279 -9.15 18.83 -9.07
CA GLU A 279 -7.80 18.64 -9.62
C GLU A 279 -7.07 17.44 -8.98
N VAL A 280 -7.33 17.15 -7.68
CA VAL A 280 -6.77 15.98 -7.01
C VAL A 280 -7.41 14.71 -7.55
N LYS A 281 -8.73 14.68 -7.69
CA LYS A 281 -9.46 13.54 -8.29
C LYS A 281 -8.96 13.26 -9.70
N ALA A 282 -8.83 14.30 -10.52
CA ALA A 282 -8.33 14.19 -11.89
C ALA A 282 -6.89 13.63 -11.91
N ARG A 283 -6.01 14.18 -11.06
CA ARG A 283 -4.61 13.74 -10.97
C ARG A 283 -4.50 12.31 -10.45
N MET A 284 -5.26 11.94 -9.43
CA MET A 284 -5.31 10.56 -8.93
C MET A 284 -5.79 9.58 -10.01
N MET A 285 -6.79 9.96 -10.79
CA MET A 285 -7.28 9.14 -11.91
C MET A 285 -6.19 8.92 -12.97
N GLU A 286 -5.42 9.96 -13.32
CA GLU A 286 -4.26 9.82 -14.23
C GLU A 286 -3.21 8.85 -13.66
N LEU A 287 -3.06 8.84 -12.33
CA LEU A 287 -2.18 7.91 -11.61
C LEU A 287 -2.82 6.51 -11.43
N GLY A 288 -3.97 6.23 -12.05
CA GLY A 288 -4.68 4.96 -11.94
C GLY A 288 -5.26 4.68 -10.56
N THR A 289 -5.48 5.73 -9.77
CA THR A 289 -6.08 5.65 -8.42
C THR A 289 -7.40 6.41 -8.41
N GLN A 290 -8.47 5.76 -7.99
CA GLN A 290 -9.76 6.40 -7.77
C GLN A 290 -9.83 6.94 -6.34
N ALA A 291 -10.00 8.25 -6.19
CA ALA A 291 -10.19 8.86 -4.88
C ALA A 291 -11.47 8.33 -4.21
N ALA A 292 -11.37 7.80 -3.01
CA ALA A 292 -12.50 7.24 -2.26
C ALA A 292 -12.23 7.35 -0.76
N PHE A 293 -12.73 8.40 -0.13
CA PHE A 293 -12.56 8.59 1.30
C PHE A 293 -13.50 7.68 2.10
N ILE A 294 -12.93 6.90 3.02
CA ILE A 294 -13.65 6.19 4.07
C ILE A 294 -13.05 6.62 5.40
N PRO A 295 -13.88 7.02 6.40
CA PRO A 295 -13.40 7.39 7.73
C PRO A 295 -12.57 6.29 8.38
N GLY A 296 -11.61 6.67 9.22
CA GLY A 296 -10.62 5.76 9.77
C GLY A 296 -11.20 4.61 10.59
N ASP A 297 -12.24 4.86 11.39
CA ASP A 297 -12.94 3.84 12.17
C ASP A 297 -13.63 2.80 11.28
N GLU A 298 -14.37 3.23 10.26
CA GLU A 298 -14.97 2.33 9.28
C GLU A 298 -13.91 1.56 8.49
N TYR A 299 -12.87 2.24 8.02
CA TYR A 299 -11.78 1.63 7.26
C TYR A 299 -11.02 0.58 8.08
N SER A 300 -10.83 0.80 9.38
CA SER A 300 -10.23 -0.17 10.30
C SER A 300 -11.05 -1.46 10.41
N VAL A 301 -12.39 -1.34 10.53
CA VAL A 301 -13.30 -2.48 10.57
C VAL A 301 -13.27 -3.25 9.25
N MET A 302 -13.27 -2.56 8.11
CA MET A 302 -13.15 -3.19 6.79
C MET A 302 -11.84 -3.95 6.68
N THR A 303 -10.71 -3.32 7.05
CA THR A 303 -9.38 -3.94 7.03
C THR A 303 -9.34 -5.24 7.84
N ALA A 304 -9.91 -5.24 9.05
CA ALA A 304 -9.94 -6.44 9.89
C ALA A 304 -10.71 -7.60 9.22
N LYS A 305 -11.86 -7.30 8.61
CA LYS A 305 -12.65 -8.30 7.86
C LYS A 305 -11.91 -8.82 6.63
N ASP A 306 -11.20 -7.93 5.93
CA ASP A 306 -10.44 -8.30 4.74
C ASP A 306 -9.24 -9.20 5.09
N ILE A 307 -8.54 -8.93 6.20
CA ILE A 307 -7.46 -9.81 6.68
C ILE A 307 -7.97 -11.24 6.86
N GLU A 308 -9.13 -11.44 7.52
CA GLU A 308 -9.68 -12.80 7.74
C GLU A 308 -10.06 -13.49 6.42
N TYR A 309 -10.65 -12.76 5.47
CA TYR A 309 -10.96 -13.31 4.15
C TYR A 309 -9.69 -13.74 3.40
N TRP A 310 -8.69 -12.86 3.35
CA TRP A 310 -7.45 -13.11 2.60
C TRP A 310 -6.55 -14.16 3.26
N LYS A 311 -6.69 -14.45 4.56
CA LYS A 311 -6.02 -15.58 5.23
C LYS A 311 -6.39 -16.92 4.58
N GLN A 312 -7.68 -17.12 4.28
CA GLN A 312 -8.11 -18.34 3.61
C GLN A 312 -7.52 -18.44 2.21
N ILE A 313 -7.57 -17.37 1.43
CA ILE A 313 -6.98 -17.34 0.08
C ILE A 313 -5.46 -17.57 0.12
N ALA A 314 -4.75 -16.95 1.07
CA ALA A 314 -3.32 -17.17 1.24
C ALA A 314 -2.99 -18.65 1.52
N LYS A 315 -3.80 -19.30 2.34
CA LYS A 315 -3.67 -20.73 2.65
C LYS A 315 -3.92 -21.59 1.40
N ASP A 316 -5.02 -21.34 0.68
CA ASP A 316 -5.44 -22.13 -0.49
C ASP A 316 -4.45 -21.97 -1.66
N ALA A 317 -3.90 -20.77 -1.84
CA ALA A 317 -2.89 -20.47 -2.84
C ALA A 317 -1.45 -20.79 -2.38
N ASN A 318 -1.27 -21.36 -1.19
CA ASN A 318 0.03 -21.67 -0.58
C ASN A 318 0.98 -20.45 -0.55
N ILE A 319 0.42 -19.23 -0.35
CA ILE A 319 1.20 -18.01 -0.17
C ILE A 319 1.76 -18.05 1.26
N ARG A 320 2.86 -18.76 1.45
CA ARG A 320 3.60 -18.76 2.71
C ARG A 320 4.78 -17.82 2.56
N ASN A 321 4.89 -16.88 3.49
CA ASN A 321 6.10 -16.07 3.66
C ASN A 321 6.82 -16.61 4.89
N GLU A 322 7.92 -17.27 4.66
CA GLU A 322 8.88 -17.64 5.70
C GLU A 322 9.49 -16.40 6.37
#